data_7a51bc016966307485b72369425fad10
#
_entry.id   7a51bc016966307485b72369425fad10
#
_cell.length_a   1.000
_cell.length_b   1.000
_cell.length_c   1.000
_cell.angle_alpha   90.00
_cell.angle_beta   90.00
_cell.angle_gamma   90.00
#
_symmetry.space_group_name_H-M   'P 1'
#
loop_
_entity.id
_entity.type
_entity.pdbx_description
1 polymer ?
#
loop_
_entity_poly.entity_id
_entity_poly.type
_entity_poly.pdbx_seq_one_letter_code
_entity_poly.pdbx_strand_id
1 'polypeptide(L)'
;LTYTDPIGGCVVNFDTLMYVNVDYITSDFTVDNQTICDSEGIISLESTSLVDIDGTFTYSWTVGESSLGEGDLSSSTTHTLSSPGTYDVGLTVTNTESGCSASKLEEDFITVVGSTVFTINDFGGNLCNDQVISLTNSSSHYSDQNTGDFQWNIEGAENIEENGPDISFTYSEDGSYLWSLTYTDPIGGCVVNFDTLM
;
A
#
# COMPACT_ATOMS: atom_id res chain seq x y z
N LEU A 1 3.65 -41.52 38.90
CA LEU A 1 4.19 -41.22 40.23
C LEU A 1 4.13 -42.48 41.10
N THR A 2 5.23 -42.90 41.65
CA THR A 2 5.29 -44.01 42.60
C THR A 2 5.59 -43.46 43.98
N TYR A 3 4.76 -43.77 44.96
CA TYR A 3 4.99 -43.45 46.35
C TYR A 3 5.21 -44.78 47.11
N THR A 4 6.29 -44.83 47.85
CA THR A 4 6.58 -45.97 48.76
C THR A 4 6.50 -45.50 50.20
N ASP A 5 5.62 -46.10 50.98
CA ASP A 5 5.53 -45.83 52.40
C ASP A 5 6.82 -46.23 53.12
N PRO A 6 7.50 -45.31 53.81
CA PRO A 6 8.78 -45.59 54.47
C PRO A 6 8.68 -46.53 55.67
N ILE A 7 7.50 -46.71 56.23
CA ILE A 7 7.27 -47.51 57.44
C ILE A 7 6.81 -48.96 57.10
N GLY A 8 5.84 -49.03 56.16
CA GLY A 8 5.22 -50.30 55.81
C GLY A 8 5.68 -50.90 54.48
N GLY A 9 6.52 -50.21 53.75
CA GLY A 9 6.99 -50.63 52.41
C GLY A 9 5.88 -50.75 51.35
N CYS A 10 4.67 -50.25 51.62
CA CYS A 10 3.56 -50.26 50.66
C CYS A 10 3.88 -49.36 49.49
N VAL A 11 3.75 -49.86 48.27
CA VAL A 11 3.95 -49.10 47.02
C VAL A 11 2.60 -48.77 46.45
N VAL A 12 2.36 -47.45 46.24
CA VAL A 12 1.20 -46.95 45.52
C VAL A 12 1.67 -46.34 44.21
N ASN A 13 1.21 -46.91 43.12
CA ASN A 13 1.43 -46.34 41.77
C ASN A 13 0.23 -45.51 41.39
N PHE A 14 0.49 -44.28 41.00
CA PHE A 14 -0.50 -43.37 40.49
C PHE A 14 -0.19 -43.09 39.01
N ASP A 15 -0.95 -43.70 38.13
CA ASP A 15 -0.86 -43.47 36.69
C ASP A 15 -2.04 -42.60 36.27
N THR A 16 -1.75 -41.44 35.73
CA THR A 16 -2.77 -40.61 35.10
C THR A 16 -2.30 -40.27 33.70
N LEU A 17 -3.20 -40.42 32.76
CA LEU A 17 -3.01 -39.91 31.40
C LEU A 17 -3.32 -38.42 31.42
N MET A 18 -2.32 -37.61 31.22
CA MET A 18 -2.50 -36.19 30.95
C MET A 18 -2.53 -36.00 29.45
N TYR A 19 -3.65 -35.50 28.95
CA TYR A 19 -3.75 -35.04 27.58
C TYR A 19 -3.38 -33.55 27.54
N VAL A 20 -2.42 -33.22 26.73
CA VAL A 20 -2.07 -31.81 26.44
C VAL A 20 -2.51 -31.54 25.00
N ASN A 21 -3.50 -30.71 24.82
CA ASN A 21 -3.83 -30.17 23.52
C ASN A 21 -2.89 -29.02 23.23
N VAL A 22 -2.23 -29.05 22.08
CA VAL A 22 -1.38 -27.98 21.61
C VAL A 22 -2.06 -27.37 20.41
N ASP A 23 -2.45 -26.10 20.55
CA ASP A 23 -3.04 -25.33 19.46
C ASP A 23 -1.95 -24.98 18.45
N TYR A 24 -2.18 -25.28 17.18
CA TYR A 24 -1.33 -24.84 16.09
C TYR A 24 -2.02 -23.72 15.33
N ILE A 25 -1.48 -22.51 15.44
CA ILE A 25 -1.98 -21.33 14.76
C ILE A 25 -0.82 -20.72 13.96
N THR A 26 -1.03 -20.45 12.69
CA THR A 26 -0.16 -19.57 11.90
C THR A 26 -0.92 -18.33 11.50
N SER A 27 -0.25 -17.19 11.44
CA SER A 27 -0.81 -15.97 10.86
C SER A 27 -0.24 -15.78 9.48
N ASP A 28 -1.11 -15.66 8.49
CA ASP A 28 -0.76 -15.32 7.11
C ASP A 28 -1.93 -14.61 6.42
N PHE A 29 -1.61 -13.82 5.39
CA PHE A 29 -2.63 -13.03 4.69
C PHE A 29 -2.22 -12.69 3.26
N THR A 30 -3.21 -12.26 2.49
CA THR A 30 -3.07 -11.70 1.15
C THR A 30 -3.76 -10.35 1.05
N VAL A 31 -3.35 -9.54 0.08
CA VAL A 31 -4.00 -8.29 -0.31
C VAL A 31 -4.30 -8.36 -1.80
N ASP A 32 -5.39 -7.74 -2.21
CA ASP A 32 -5.82 -7.70 -3.61
C ASP A 32 -4.92 -6.80 -4.48
N ASN A 33 -4.37 -5.73 -3.90
CA ASN A 33 -3.49 -4.80 -4.61
C ASN A 33 -2.41 -4.25 -3.67
N GLN A 34 -1.14 -4.43 -4.04
CA GLN A 34 0.01 -3.91 -3.30
C GLN A 34 0.45 -2.51 -3.75
N THR A 35 -0.02 -2.05 -4.92
CA THR A 35 0.34 -0.74 -5.46
C THR A 35 -0.92 0.02 -5.86
N ILE A 36 -1.10 1.20 -5.30
CA ILE A 36 -2.22 2.11 -5.58
C ILE A 36 -1.66 3.33 -6.29
N CYS A 37 -2.13 3.56 -7.52
CA CYS A 37 -1.65 4.64 -8.38
C CYS A 37 -2.35 5.98 -8.13
N ASP A 38 -3.51 5.96 -7.49
CA ASP A 38 -4.25 7.16 -7.11
C ASP A 38 -3.90 7.63 -5.71
N SER A 39 -4.29 8.86 -5.37
CA SER A 39 -4.12 9.42 -4.02
C SER A 39 -4.99 8.74 -2.96
N GLU A 40 -6.01 8.00 -3.39
CA GLU A 40 -6.90 7.25 -2.53
C GLU A 40 -7.17 5.87 -3.15
N GLY A 41 -7.17 4.84 -2.34
CA GLY A 41 -7.49 3.49 -2.78
C GLY A 41 -8.05 2.63 -1.67
N ILE A 42 -8.92 1.71 -2.05
CA ILE A 42 -9.45 0.69 -1.15
C ILE A 42 -8.66 -0.59 -1.38
N ILE A 43 -8.17 -1.17 -0.32
CA ILE A 43 -7.54 -2.49 -0.30
C ILE A 43 -8.45 -3.49 0.38
N SER A 44 -8.39 -4.74 -0.09
CA SER A 44 -9.07 -5.88 0.54
C SER A 44 -8.01 -6.83 1.10
N LEU A 45 -8.08 -7.09 2.39
CA LEU A 45 -7.20 -7.98 3.12
C LEU A 45 -7.95 -9.28 3.43
N GLU A 46 -7.31 -10.41 3.18
CA GLU A 46 -7.86 -11.73 3.46
C GLU A 46 -6.85 -12.59 4.23
N SER A 47 -7.27 -13.17 5.35
CA SER A 47 -6.46 -14.10 6.12
C SER A 47 -6.35 -15.44 5.42
N THR A 48 -5.12 -15.92 5.24
CA THR A 48 -4.78 -17.27 4.79
C THR A 48 -4.17 -18.09 5.92
N SER A 49 -4.39 -17.67 7.15
CA SER A 49 -3.89 -18.32 8.37
C SER A 49 -4.37 -19.75 8.50
N LEU A 50 -3.48 -20.62 8.95
CA LEU A 50 -3.83 -22.02 9.24
C LEU A 50 -4.17 -22.15 10.73
N VAL A 51 -5.30 -22.74 11.01
CA VAL A 51 -5.78 -23.08 12.35
C VAL A 51 -6.15 -24.55 12.36
N ASP A 52 -5.56 -25.33 13.25
CA ASP A 52 -5.67 -26.80 13.25
C ASP A 52 -6.73 -27.32 14.23
N ILE A 53 -7.53 -26.46 14.85
CA ILE A 53 -8.46 -26.85 15.88
C ILE A 53 -9.85 -26.23 15.69
N ASP A 54 -10.86 -26.98 16.16
CA ASP A 54 -12.19 -26.46 16.38
C ASP A 54 -12.12 -25.35 17.47
N GLY A 55 -12.51 -24.14 17.13
CA GLY A 55 -12.48 -23.02 18.05
C GLY A 55 -13.03 -21.75 17.42
N THR A 56 -13.23 -20.74 18.25
CA THR A 56 -13.60 -19.39 17.82
C THR A 56 -12.35 -18.53 17.71
N PHE A 57 -12.14 -17.91 16.54
CA PHE A 57 -10.96 -17.10 16.27
C PHE A 57 -11.35 -15.64 16.09
N THR A 58 -10.52 -14.76 16.58
CA THR A 58 -10.56 -13.33 16.29
C THR A 58 -9.37 -12.93 15.43
N TYR A 59 -9.59 -11.98 14.53
CA TYR A 59 -8.62 -11.44 13.61
C TYR A 59 -8.45 -9.95 13.91
N SER A 60 -7.24 -9.53 14.24
CA SER A 60 -6.90 -8.13 14.48
C SER A 60 -5.96 -7.66 13.39
N TRP A 61 -6.42 -6.71 12.60
CA TRP A 61 -5.68 -6.15 11.48
C TRP A 61 -5.09 -4.79 11.81
N THR A 62 -3.89 -4.51 11.28
CA THR A 62 -3.27 -3.20 11.29
C THR A 62 -2.82 -2.82 9.89
N VAL A 63 -2.98 -1.55 9.52
CA VAL A 63 -2.46 -0.97 8.28
C VAL A 63 -1.82 0.37 8.61
N GLY A 64 -0.51 0.48 8.46
CA GLY A 64 0.26 1.61 8.97
C GLY A 64 0.05 1.79 10.47
N GLU A 65 -0.28 3.00 10.90
CA GLU A 65 -0.61 3.32 12.30
C GLU A 65 -2.08 3.02 12.68
N SER A 66 -2.89 2.60 11.71
CA SER A 66 -4.32 2.36 11.91
C SER A 66 -4.57 0.92 12.37
N SER A 67 -5.27 0.76 13.50
CA SER A 67 -5.85 -0.52 13.90
C SER A 67 -7.26 -0.63 13.29
N LEU A 68 -7.52 -1.68 12.52
CA LEU A 68 -8.79 -1.88 11.82
C LEU A 68 -9.85 -2.60 12.67
N GLY A 69 -9.83 -2.35 13.96
CA GLY A 69 -10.80 -2.85 14.92
C GLY A 69 -10.29 -4.02 15.77
N GLU A 70 -10.52 -3.91 17.07
CA GLU A 70 -10.48 -5.05 17.98
C GLU A 70 -11.85 -5.75 17.91
N GLY A 71 -11.87 -6.99 17.49
CA GLY A 71 -13.06 -7.85 17.57
C GLY A 71 -13.83 -8.04 16.28
N ASP A 72 -13.31 -7.67 15.14
CA ASP A 72 -13.90 -8.17 13.90
C ASP A 72 -13.58 -9.66 13.77
N LEU A 73 -14.63 -10.48 13.86
CA LEU A 73 -14.58 -11.94 13.70
C LEU A 73 -14.34 -12.34 12.24
N SER A 74 -14.06 -11.35 11.38
CA SER A 74 -13.91 -11.55 9.95
C SER A 74 -12.47 -11.87 9.60
N SER A 75 -12.28 -12.98 8.91
CA SER A 75 -11.01 -13.32 8.27
C SER A 75 -10.65 -12.37 7.11
N SER A 76 -11.55 -11.47 6.73
CA SER A 76 -11.32 -10.47 5.67
C SER A 76 -11.80 -9.09 6.11
N THR A 77 -11.11 -8.05 5.65
CA THR A 77 -11.46 -6.65 5.90
C THR A 77 -11.07 -5.77 4.74
N THR A 78 -11.63 -4.56 4.69
CA THR A 78 -11.24 -3.53 3.71
C THR A 78 -10.74 -2.29 4.44
N HIS A 79 -9.78 -1.61 3.85
CA HIS A 79 -9.27 -0.35 4.37
C HIS A 79 -9.07 0.67 3.24
N THR A 80 -9.34 1.94 3.53
CA THR A 80 -9.09 3.05 2.60
C THR A 80 -7.79 3.74 2.98
N LEU A 81 -6.86 3.78 2.03
CA LEU A 81 -5.63 4.54 2.12
C LEU A 81 -5.84 5.88 1.42
N SER A 82 -5.55 6.98 2.09
CA SER A 82 -5.85 8.34 1.62
C SER A 82 -4.63 9.26 1.51
N SER A 83 -3.44 8.71 1.64
CA SER A 83 -2.20 9.49 1.53
C SER A 83 -1.12 8.70 0.81
N PRO A 84 -0.30 9.34 -0.01
CA PRO A 84 0.89 8.70 -0.58
C PRO A 84 1.86 8.22 0.52
N GLY A 85 2.48 7.07 0.28
CA GLY A 85 3.41 6.47 1.23
C GLY A 85 3.47 4.96 1.13
N THR A 86 4.32 4.35 1.96
CA THR A 86 4.33 2.90 2.20
C THR A 86 3.62 2.59 3.51
N TYR A 87 3.00 1.42 3.56
CA TYR A 87 2.20 0.99 4.69
C TYR A 87 2.55 -0.45 5.06
N ASP A 88 2.84 -0.63 6.33
CA ASP A 88 2.98 -1.95 6.91
C ASP A 88 1.61 -2.59 7.07
N VAL A 89 1.54 -3.90 6.92
CA VAL A 89 0.31 -4.67 7.17
C VAL A 89 0.58 -5.74 8.20
N GLY A 90 -0.24 -5.78 9.23
CA GLY A 90 -0.16 -6.76 10.28
C GLY A 90 -1.47 -7.51 10.50
N LEU A 91 -1.37 -8.79 10.84
CA LEU A 91 -2.47 -9.64 11.25
C LEU A 91 -2.10 -10.40 12.52
N THR A 92 -2.97 -10.33 13.52
CA THR A 92 -2.93 -11.22 14.68
C THR A 92 -4.18 -12.09 14.71
N VAL A 93 -3.98 -13.39 14.76
CA VAL A 93 -5.06 -14.38 14.89
C VAL A 93 -5.01 -14.96 16.30
N THR A 94 -6.13 -14.93 17.01
CA THR A 94 -6.23 -15.41 18.40
C THR A 94 -7.38 -16.41 18.54
N ASN A 95 -7.11 -17.56 19.12
CA ASN A 95 -8.16 -18.47 19.58
C ASN A 95 -8.71 -17.94 20.90
N THR A 96 -10.01 -17.59 20.92
CA THR A 96 -10.67 -16.98 22.07
C THR A 96 -10.88 -17.93 23.24
N GLU A 97 -10.81 -19.24 23.00
CA GLU A 97 -11.02 -20.25 24.05
C GLU A 97 -9.72 -20.59 24.78
N SER A 98 -8.62 -20.78 24.04
CA SER A 98 -7.32 -21.08 24.62
C SER A 98 -6.47 -19.84 24.93
N GLY A 99 -6.75 -18.71 24.27
CA GLY A 99 -5.92 -17.52 24.33
C GLY A 99 -4.62 -17.60 23.50
N CYS A 100 -4.40 -18.70 22.78
CA CYS A 100 -3.24 -18.83 21.90
C CYS A 100 -3.37 -17.88 20.71
N SER A 101 -2.25 -17.27 20.30
CA SER A 101 -2.23 -16.34 19.18
C SER A 101 -0.98 -16.50 18.31
N ALA A 102 -1.09 -16.10 17.05
CA ALA A 102 0.01 -15.92 16.11
C ALA A 102 -0.11 -14.58 15.41
N SER A 103 1.02 -13.97 15.10
CA SER A 103 1.05 -12.65 14.44
C SER A 103 2.00 -12.69 13.25
N LYS A 104 1.66 -11.93 12.20
CA LYS A 104 2.51 -11.63 11.05
C LYS A 104 2.49 -10.13 10.80
N LEU A 105 3.67 -9.56 10.52
CA LEU A 105 3.86 -8.19 10.07
C LEU A 105 4.68 -8.22 8.79
N GLU A 106 4.21 -7.55 7.77
CA GLU A 106 4.93 -7.26 6.54
C GLU A 106 5.17 -5.75 6.48
N GLU A 107 6.44 -5.34 6.52
CA GLU A 107 6.86 -3.95 6.45
C GLU A 107 6.84 -3.46 5.00
N ASP A 108 6.46 -2.19 4.78
CA ASP A 108 6.38 -1.55 3.45
C ASP A 108 5.57 -2.37 2.42
N PHE A 109 4.55 -3.08 2.86
CA PHE A 109 3.83 -4.08 2.07
C PHE A 109 2.92 -3.47 1.00
N ILE A 110 2.38 -2.28 1.26
CA ILE A 110 1.52 -1.57 0.31
C ILE A 110 2.14 -0.22 0.00
N THR A 111 2.14 0.17 -1.28
CA THR A 111 2.61 1.47 -1.74
C THR A 111 1.46 2.25 -2.37
N VAL A 112 1.20 3.46 -1.86
CA VAL A 112 0.33 4.46 -2.48
C VAL A 112 1.19 5.51 -3.13
N VAL A 113 1.17 5.58 -4.46
CA VAL A 113 2.01 6.49 -5.25
C VAL A 113 1.46 7.92 -5.23
N GLY A 114 0.16 8.08 -5.25
CA GLY A 114 -0.49 9.39 -5.29
C GLY A 114 -0.78 9.89 -6.70
N SER A 115 -1.47 11.01 -6.77
CA SER A 115 -1.85 11.64 -8.03
C SER A 115 -0.83 12.69 -8.48
N THR A 116 -0.65 12.81 -9.79
CA THR A 116 0.20 13.82 -10.41
C THR A 116 -0.64 15.03 -10.82
N VAL A 117 -0.25 16.22 -10.36
CA VAL A 117 -0.90 17.49 -10.70
C VAL A 117 0.12 18.41 -11.35
N PHE A 118 -0.20 18.93 -12.54
CA PHE A 118 0.64 19.88 -13.24
C PHE A 118 0.07 21.29 -13.10
N THR A 119 0.98 22.26 -12.92
CA THR A 119 0.65 23.68 -12.94
C THR A 119 1.15 24.31 -14.24
N ILE A 120 0.27 24.95 -14.97
CA ILE A 120 0.60 25.70 -16.18
C ILE A 120 0.73 27.19 -15.78
N ASN A 121 1.77 27.85 -16.24
CA ASN A 121 1.90 29.29 -16.05
C ASN A 121 0.72 30.02 -16.68
N ASP A 122 0.17 30.98 -15.96
CA ASP A 122 -0.86 31.87 -16.52
C ASP A 122 -0.22 32.86 -17.50
N PHE A 123 -0.61 32.77 -18.77
CA PHE A 123 -0.09 33.64 -19.82
C PHE A 123 -0.92 34.91 -20.00
N GLY A 124 -1.94 35.12 -19.16
CA GLY A 124 -2.72 36.37 -19.13
C GLY A 124 -3.52 36.62 -20.38
N GLY A 125 -3.72 35.64 -21.27
CA GLY A 125 -4.45 35.78 -22.51
C GLY A 125 -3.73 35.22 -23.73
N ASN A 126 -3.76 35.92 -24.87
CA ASN A 126 -3.17 35.47 -26.12
C ASN A 126 -1.62 35.43 -26.01
N LEU A 127 -1.04 34.33 -26.42
CA LEU A 127 0.42 34.20 -26.56
C LEU A 127 0.87 34.93 -27.81
N CYS A 128 2.05 35.55 -27.75
CA CYS A 128 2.72 36.08 -28.93
C CYS A 128 3.63 34.96 -29.55
N ASN A 129 3.90 35.08 -30.85
CA ASN A 129 4.86 34.20 -31.50
C ASN A 129 6.21 34.31 -30.79
N ASP A 130 6.94 33.18 -30.72
CA ASP A 130 8.24 33.02 -30.05
C ASP A 130 8.23 33.34 -28.53
N GLN A 131 7.08 33.48 -27.91
CA GLN A 131 6.98 33.62 -26.48
C GLN A 131 7.26 32.26 -25.81
N VAL A 132 8.12 32.26 -24.79
CA VAL A 132 8.46 31.04 -24.04
C VAL A 132 7.29 30.63 -23.15
N ILE A 133 6.83 29.41 -23.33
CA ILE A 133 5.86 28.74 -22.49
C ILE A 133 6.64 27.82 -21.56
N SER A 134 6.33 27.83 -20.28
CA SER A 134 6.96 26.93 -19.30
C SER A 134 5.87 26.18 -18.52
N LEU A 135 5.99 24.87 -18.47
CA LEU A 135 5.17 23.99 -17.65
C LEU A 135 6.02 23.48 -16.49
N THR A 136 5.50 23.64 -15.29
CA THR A 136 6.15 23.17 -14.06
C THR A 136 5.33 22.05 -13.42
N ASN A 137 6.03 21.01 -12.99
CA ASN A 137 5.40 19.92 -12.26
C ASN A 137 5.22 20.30 -10.78
N SER A 138 3.99 20.20 -10.29
CA SER A 138 3.64 20.37 -8.88
C SER A 138 2.99 19.13 -8.27
N SER A 139 3.36 17.95 -8.76
CA SER A 139 2.80 16.68 -8.30
C SER A 139 3.07 16.45 -6.81
N SER A 140 2.09 15.85 -6.14
CA SER A 140 2.28 15.25 -4.82
C SER A 140 2.17 13.74 -4.95
N HIS A 141 3.28 13.04 -4.88
CA HIS A 141 3.35 11.58 -4.85
C HIS A 141 4.43 11.12 -3.87
N TYR A 142 4.43 9.85 -3.54
CA TYR A 142 5.35 9.28 -2.56
C TYR A 142 6.81 9.32 -3.02
N SER A 143 7.08 9.03 -4.29
CA SER A 143 8.42 9.12 -4.85
C SER A 143 8.84 10.57 -5.06
N ASP A 144 10.14 10.84 -4.97
CA ASP A 144 10.70 12.15 -5.27
C ASP A 144 10.31 12.55 -6.71
N GLN A 145 9.67 13.71 -6.85
CA GLN A 145 9.11 14.23 -8.09
C GLN A 145 10.09 14.27 -9.28
N ASN A 146 11.38 14.21 -9.01
CA ASN A 146 12.44 14.28 -10.02
C ASN A 146 12.93 12.89 -10.47
N THR A 147 12.42 11.79 -9.94
CA THR A 147 12.94 10.44 -10.21
C THR A 147 12.08 9.64 -11.19
N GLY A 148 10.87 10.11 -11.52
CA GLY A 148 10.00 9.47 -12.50
C GLY A 148 10.41 9.69 -13.95
N ASP A 149 9.89 8.87 -14.84
CA ASP A 149 10.05 9.05 -16.28
C ASP A 149 8.93 9.96 -16.80
N PHE A 150 9.33 11.15 -17.31
CA PHE A 150 8.43 12.15 -17.87
C PHE A 150 8.62 12.18 -19.38
N GLN A 151 7.55 11.90 -20.10
CA GLN A 151 7.55 11.92 -21.57
C GLN A 151 6.56 12.99 -22.06
N TRP A 152 7.10 14.12 -22.46
CA TRP A 152 6.35 15.20 -23.06
C TRP A 152 6.14 15.01 -24.55
N ASN A 153 4.95 15.33 -25.03
CA ASN A 153 4.66 15.42 -26.45
C ASN A 153 3.88 16.74 -26.68
N ILE A 154 4.57 17.70 -27.28
CA ILE A 154 4.06 19.04 -27.53
C ILE A 154 3.94 19.24 -29.04
N GLU A 155 2.72 19.14 -29.57
CA GLU A 155 2.48 19.22 -30.99
C GLU A 155 2.92 20.58 -31.56
N GLY A 156 3.75 20.57 -32.62
CA GLY A 156 4.18 21.77 -33.34
C GLY A 156 5.11 22.72 -32.59
N ALA A 157 5.59 22.34 -31.39
CA ALA A 157 6.47 23.19 -30.61
C ALA A 157 7.89 23.27 -31.19
N GLU A 158 8.51 24.42 -30.98
CA GLU A 158 9.91 24.72 -31.32
C GLU A 158 10.69 25.05 -30.05
N ASN A 159 12.04 25.00 -30.13
CA ASN A 159 12.94 25.34 -29.04
C ASN A 159 12.56 24.64 -27.71
N ILE A 160 12.33 23.31 -27.80
CA ILE A 160 11.93 22.50 -26.64
C ILE A 160 13.14 22.31 -25.74
N GLU A 161 13.01 22.69 -24.46
CA GLU A 161 13.97 22.45 -23.41
C GLU A 161 13.29 21.65 -22.30
N GLU A 162 13.71 20.40 -22.14
CA GLU A 162 13.26 19.51 -21.08
C GLU A 162 14.21 19.56 -19.90
N ASN A 163 13.70 19.75 -18.68
CA ASN A 163 14.47 19.78 -17.46
C ASN A 163 13.78 18.88 -16.40
N GLY A 164 13.90 17.57 -16.60
CA GLY A 164 13.21 16.58 -15.78
C GLY A 164 11.70 16.69 -15.89
N PRO A 165 11.00 17.00 -14.79
CA PRO A 165 9.55 17.15 -14.80
C PRO A 165 9.05 18.43 -15.49
N ASP A 166 9.92 19.42 -15.69
CA ASP A 166 9.57 20.73 -16.25
C ASP A 166 9.95 20.77 -17.73
N ILE A 167 9.20 21.54 -18.50
CA ILE A 167 9.46 21.75 -19.93
C ILE A 167 9.23 23.22 -20.30
N SER A 168 10.03 23.73 -21.25
CA SER A 168 9.80 25.01 -21.89
C SER A 168 9.90 24.90 -23.40
N PHE A 169 9.12 25.68 -24.11
CA PHE A 169 9.04 25.66 -25.59
C PHE A 169 8.43 26.96 -26.13
N THR A 170 8.46 27.11 -27.45
CA THR A 170 7.86 28.26 -28.18
C THR A 170 7.01 27.79 -29.36
N TYR A 171 6.17 28.68 -29.88
CA TYR A 171 5.47 28.52 -31.15
C TYR A 171 5.77 29.73 -32.03
N SER A 172 6.06 29.47 -33.29
CA SER A 172 6.26 30.55 -34.33
C SER A 172 4.99 30.84 -35.13
N GLU A 173 4.03 29.92 -35.14
CA GLU A 173 2.78 30.04 -35.89
C GLU A 173 1.56 30.07 -34.95
N ASP A 174 0.48 30.70 -35.43
CA ASP A 174 -0.79 30.69 -34.72
C ASP A 174 -1.53 29.36 -34.93
N GLY A 175 -2.21 28.87 -33.88
CA GLY A 175 -2.91 27.58 -33.94
C GLY A 175 -3.47 27.16 -32.58
N SER A 176 -4.11 26.00 -32.60
CA SER A 176 -4.45 25.24 -31.39
C SER A 176 -3.59 23.99 -31.34
N TYR A 177 -2.92 23.76 -30.23
CA TYR A 177 -1.92 22.74 -30.13
C TYR A 177 -2.27 21.77 -28.99
N LEU A 178 -2.08 20.47 -29.24
CA LEU A 178 -2.25 19.43 -28.22
C LEU A 178 -0.96 19.25 -27.44
N TRP A 179 -1.09 19.28 -26.11
CA TRP A 179 -0.02 18.97 -25.18
C TRP A 179 -0.36 17.69 -24.43
N SER A 180 0.54 16.77 -24.40
CA SER A 180 0.38 15.56 -23.59
C SER A 180 1.64 15.26 -22.80
N LEU A 181 1.43 14.68 -21.61
CA LEU A 181 2.48 14.19 -20.74
C LEU A 181 2.11 12.80 -20.28
N THR A 182 3.06 11.89 -20.40
CA THR A 182 3.03 10.59 -19.75
C THR A 182 4.07 10.57 -18.64
N TYR A 183 3.64 10.31 -17.43
CA TYR A 183 4.51 10.09 -16.28
C TYR A 183 4.45 8.64 -15.86
N THR A 184 5.62 8.03 -15.62
CA THR A 184 5.74 6.67 -15.06
C THR A 184 6.49 6.73 -13.75
N ASP A 185 5.83 6.30 -12.67
CA ASP A 185 6.44 6.22 -11.34
C ASP A 185 7.47 5.08 -11.28
N PRO A 186 8.70 5.33 -10.77
CA PRO A 186 9.76 4.33 -10.76
C PRO A 186 9.58 3.24 -9.69
N ILE A 187 8.78 3.48 -8.65
CA ILE A 187 8.59 2.55 -7.54
C ILE A 187 7.41 1.61 -7.82
N GLY A 188 6.25 2.18 -8.13
CA GLY A 188 5.03 1.43 -8.36
C GLY A 188 4.75 1.07 -9.82
N GLY A 189 5.50 1.65 -10.77
CA GLY A 189 5.23 1.50 -12.20
C GLY A 189 3.90 2.14 -12.64
N CYS A 190 3.34 3.01 -11.82
CA CYS A 190 2.09 3.71 -12.12
C CYS A 190 2.27 4.65 -13.30
N VAL A 191 1.34 4.61 -14.25
CA VAL A 191 1.35 5.47 -15.43
C VAL A 191 0.20 6.46 -15.36
N VAL A 192 0.53 7.75 -15.42
CA VAL A 192 -0.44 8.84 -15.46
C VAL A 192 -0.32 9.59 -16.77
N ASN A 193 -1.44 9.80 -17.45
CA ASN A 193 -1.50 10.54 -18.70
C ASN A 193 -2.25 11.85 -18.46
N PHE A 194 -1.72 12.94 -18.98
CA PHE A 194 -2.31 14.25 -18.98
C PHE A 194 -2.37 14.78 -20.41
N ASP A 195 -3.55 15.16 -20.85
CA ASP A 195 -3.79 15.75 -22.18
C ASP A 195 -4.54 17.07 -22.02
N THR A 196 -4.12 18.10 -22.75
CA THR A 196 -4.84 19.37 -22.83
C THR A 196 -4.73 19.98 -24.21
N LEU A 197 -5.79 20.62 -24.66
CA LEU A 197 -5.83 21.40 -25.89
C LEU A 197 -5.80 22.90 -25.53
N MET A 198 -4.86 23.61 -26.11
CA MET A 198 -4.67 25.04 -25.93
C MET A 198 -4.99 25.83 -27.22
#